data_8f663b1a0343f6355a9b1f3cedec5b3a
#
_entry.id   8f663b1a0343f6355a9b1f3cedec5b3a
#
_cell.length_a   1.000
_cell.length_b   1.000
_cell.length_c   1.000
_cell.angle_alpha   90.00
_cell.angle_beta   90.00
_cell.angle_gamma   90.00
#
_symmetry.space_group_name_H-M   'P 1'
#
loop_
_entity.id
_entity.type
_entity.pdbx_description
1 polymer ?
#
loop_
_entity_poly.entity_id
_entity_poly.type
_entity_poly.pdbx_seq_one_letter_code
_entity_poly.pdbx_strand_id
1 'polypeptide(L)'
;MEQKDARRIQQELAKPFAPEDLEWRLQQTEENGKWGLAIPYVTNRAIMARLDDVVGVDGWYNDYRPWHGTGKKEAQICGISIRFPEQGFITKWDGAEDSDIEPIKGGLSDSMKRAAVQWGIGRCLYGMDAIFVDVEKRGRSWIIKKTERPKLDKAYTDYLDKLKLTPAPAGGVQSTLTPKQTKEAPISAPAPDPNPAPAPVQSMPQPETDGSAGIYTVIAARPENCPNSTTHVLLERAGEEQLHAFAMGERPELVAGTQITGVKLSMRQQDTVVYYILEDYRIVFPQNQAA
;
A
#
# COMPACT_ATOMS: atom_id res chain seq x y z
N MET A 1 29.60 13.38 -8.93
CA MET A 1 28.77 12.31 -9.54
C MET A 1 28.19 12.86 -10.84
N GLU A 2 28.41 12.15 -11.94
CA GLU A 2 27.87 12.54 -13.24
C GLU A 2 26.34 12.50 -13.21
N GLN A 3 25.71 13.60 -13.62
CA GLN A 3 24.26 13.78 -13.58
C GLN A 3 23.62 12.86 -14.63
N LYS A 4 22.94 11.79 -14.16
CA LYS A 4 22.27 10.87 -15.07
C LYS A 4 21.04 11.55 -15.67
N ASP A 5 20.99 11.65 -16.98
CA ASP A 5 19.82 12.08 -17.73
C ASP A 5 18.60 11.20 -17.43
N ALA A 6 17.41 11.78 -17.44
CA ALA A 6 16.15 11.07 -17.18
C ALA A 6 15.95 9.84 -18.09
N ARG A 7 16.37 9.91 -19.36
CA ARG A 7 16.32 8.77 -20.27
C ARG A 7 17.24 7.63 -19.84
N ARG A 8 18.44 7.97 -19.38
CA ARG A 8 19.40 6.97 -18.87
C ARG A 8 18.88 6.30 -17.62
N ILE A 9 18.31 7.06 -16.68
CA ILE A 9 17.67 6.50 -15.50
C ILE A 9 16.57 5.52 -15.92
N GLN A 10 15.68 5.91 -16.83
CA GLN A 10 14.59 5.04 -17.31
C GLN A 10 15.13 3.77 -17.99
N GLN A 11 16.16 3.87 -18.80
CA GLN A 11 16.77 2.71 -19.47
C GLN A 11 17.40 1.74 -18.46
N GLU A 12 18.12 2.26 -17.46
CA GLU A 12 18.75 1.43 -16.42
C GLU A 12 17.70 0.75 -15.54
N LEU A 13 16.63 1.46 -15.16
CA LEU A 13 15.51 0.88 -14.41
C LEU A 13 14.77 -0.23 -15.17
N ALA A 14 14.67 -0.08 -16.50
CA ALA A 14 13.94 -1.02 -17.35
C ALA A 14 14.76 -2.26 -17.77
N LYS A 15 16.05 -2.33 -17.43
CA LYS A 15 16.86 -3.51 -17.73
C LYS A 15 16.25 -4.78 -17.10
N PRO A 16 16.19 -5.89 -17.83
CA PRO A 16 15.76 -7.15 -17.25
C PRO A 16 16.56 -7.53 -16.00
N PHE A 17 15.97 -8.33 -15.15
CA PHE A 17 16.64 -8.90 -13.97
C PHE A 17 17.38 -10.18 -14.34
N ALA A 18 18.39 -10.54 -13.56
CA ALA A 18 18.97 -11.86 -13.63
C ALA A 18 17.94 -12.93 -13.19
N PRO A 19 18.03 -14.17 -13.69
CA PRO A 19 17.09 -15.24 -13.30
C PRO A 19 17.01 -15.45 -11.80
N GLU A 20 18.10 -15.22 -11.07
CA GLU A 20 18.21 -15.36 -9.61
C GLU A 20 17.36 -14.36 -8.84
N ASP A 21 17.07 -13.20 -9.43
CA ASP A 21 16.25 -12.14 -8.85
C ASP A 21 14.75 -12.36 -9.07
N LEU A 22 14.40 -13.40 -9.82
CA LEU A 22 13.01 -13.75 -10.13
C LEU A 22 12.47 -14.83 -9.22
N GLU A 23 11.23 -14.67 -8.85
CA GLU A 23 10.40 -15.73 -8.28
C GLU A 23 9.36 -16.17 -9.30
N TRP A 24 8.89 -17.41 -9.15
CA TRP A 24 7.86 -17.98 -10.00
C TRP A 24 6.66 -18.35 -9.15
N ARG A 25 5.47 -17.98 -9.61
CA ARG A 25 4.21 -18.33 -8.95
C ARG A 25 3.29 -19.05 -9.91
N LEU A 26 2.47 -19.92 -9.34
CA LEU A 26 1.36 -20.51 -10.06
C LEU A 26 0.28 -19.45 -10.27
N GLN A 27 -0.04 -19.18 -11.53
CA GLN A 27 -1.19 -18.37 -11.92
C GLN A 27 -2.46 -19.25 -11.92
N GLN A 28 -2.32 -20.49 -12.36
CA GLN A 28 -3.38 -21.47 -12.44
C GLN A 28 -2.83 -22.86 -12.15
N THR A 29 -3.66 -23.72 -11.57
CA THR A 29 -3.34 -25.13 -11.33
C THR A 29 -4.53 -25.97 -11.75
N GLU A 30 -4.28 -27.10 -12.40
CA GLU A 30 -5.30 -28.11 -12.70
C GLU A 30 -5.80 -28.72 -11.39
N GLU A 31 -7.10 -29.01 -11.30
CA GLU A 31 -7.77 -29.44 -10.06
C GLU A 31 -7.12 -30.65 -9.38
N ASN A 32 -6.67 -31.61 -10.17
CA ASN A 32 -5.99 -32.81 -9.67
C ASN A 32 -4.48 -32.64 -9.51
N GLY A 33 -3.95 -31.45 -9.79
CA GLY A 33 -2.53 -31.15 -9.64
C GLY A 33 -1.61 -31.87 -10.60
N LYS A 34 -2.07 -32.15 -11.80
CA LYS A 34 -1.21 -32.77 -12.85
C LYS A 34 -0.23 -31.76 -13.44
N TRP A 35 -0.66 -30.48 -13.53
CA TRP A 35 0.14 -29.39 -14.08
C TRP A 35 -0.28 -28.05 -13.48
N GLY A 36 0.56 -27.05 -13.64
CA GLY A 36 0.26 -25.66 -13.33
C GLY A 36 0.81 -24.71 -14.39
N LEU A 37 0.32 -23.51 -14.42
CA LEU A 37 0.87 -22.40 -15.21
C LEU A 37 1.66 -21.48 -14.29
N ALA A 38 2.96 -21.36 -14.56
CA ALA A 38 3.87 -20.50 -13.81
C ALA A 38 4.13 -19.20 -14.55
N ILE A 39 4.14 -18.09 -13.81
CA ILE A 39 4.54 -16.77 -14.28
C ILE A 39 5.67 -16.21 -13.42
N PRO A 40 6.62 -15.45 -14.03
CA PRO A 40 7.69 -14.80 -13.30
C PRO A 40 7.25 -13.48 -12.70
N TYR A 41 7.87 -13.09 -11.60
CA TYR A 41 7.77 -11.74 -11.07
C TYR A 41 9.02 -11.37 -10.27
N VAL A 42 9.25 -10.05 -10.13
CA VAL A 42 10.38 -9.50 -9.41
C VAL A 42 10.05 -9.42 -7.92
N THR A 43 11.02 -9.70 -7.06
CA THR A 43 10.86 -9.49 -5.61
C THR A 43 10.99 -8.00 -5.24
N ASN A 44 10.37 -7.59 -4.14
CA ASN A 44 10.54 -6.21 -3.65
C ASN A 44 12.02 -5.92 -3.33
N ARG A 45 12.76 -6.91 -2.86
CA ARG A 45 14.21 -6.75 -2.59
C ARG A 45 14.99 -6.42 -3.86
N ALA A 46 14.72 -7.13 -4.95
CA ALA A 46 15.35 -6.84 -6.24
C ALA A 46 14.94 -5.46 -6.80
N ILE A 47 13.69 -5.05 -6.57
CA ILE A 47 13.21 -3.70 -6.92
C ILE A 47 13.98 -2.64 -6.15
N MET A 48 14.09 -2.77 -4.82
CA MET A 48 14.85 -1.83 -3.98
C MET A 48 16.31 -1.77 -4.39
N ALA A 49 16.97 -2.92 -4.56
CA ALA A 49 18.36 -2.97 -5.02
C ALA A 49 18.56 -2.25 -6.36
N ARG A 50 17.64 -2.46 -7.32
CA ARG A 50 17.68 -1.76 -8.61
C ARG A 50 17.54 -0.23 -8.46
N LEU A 51 16.67 0.23 -7.58
CA LEU A 51 16.51 1.65 -7.29
C LEU A 51 17.77 2.23 -6.64
N ASP A 52 18.34 1.53 -5.65
CA ASP A 52 19.58 1.93 -5.00
C ASP A 52 20.75 2.01 -5.98
N ASP A 53 20.89 1.03 -6.87
CA ASP A 53 21.97 0.97 -7.87
C ASP A 53 21.83 2.08 -8.93
N VAL A 54 20.61 2.39 -9.35
CA VAL A 54 20.39 3.32 -10.46
C VAL A 54 20.38 4.77 -10.00
N VAL A 55 19.71 5.09 -8.92
CA VAL A 55 19.53 6.48 -8.46
C VAL A 55 20.17 6.81 -7.11
N GLY A 56 20.67 5.80 -6.40
CA GLY A 56 21.24 5.95 -5.07
C GLY A 56 20.18 5.88 -3.97
N VAL A 57 20.60 5.53 -2.76
CA VAL A 57 19.71 5.38 -1.59
C VAL A 57 18.98 6.67 -1.20
N ASP A 58 19.52 7.82 -1.58
CA ASP A 58 18.93 9.15 -1.35
C ASP A 58 18.16 9.67 -2.56
N GLY A 59 18.16 8.90 -3.66
CA GLY A 59 17.55 9.26 -4.93
C GLY A 59 16.11 8.77 -5.09
N TRP A 60 15.59 8.00 -4.16
CA TRP A 60 14.23 7.48 -4.22
C TRP A 60 13.63 7.26 -2.83
N TYR A 61 12.30 7.19 -2.77
CA TYR A 61 11.55 6.71 -1.61
C TYR A 61 10.21 6.14 -2.06
N ASN A 62 9.57 5.36 -1.21
CA ASN A 62 8.20 4.92 -1.43
C ASN A 62 7.29 5.44 -0.31
N ASP A 63 6.02 5.65 -0.67
CA ASP A 63 4.93 6.04 0.21
C ASP A 63 3.75 5.09 -0.02
N TYR A 64 3.03 4.77 1.05
CA TYR A 64 1.86 3.88 0.97
C TYR A 64 0.64 4.61 1.47
N ARG A 65 -0.48 4.40 0.80
CA ARG A 65 -1.76 4.97 1.20
C ARG A 65 -2.85 3.90 1.11
N PRO A 66 -3.76 3.88 2.08
CA PRO A 66 -4.94 3.04 1.95
C PRO A 66 -5.77 3.52 0.77
N TRP A 67 -6.38 2.58 0.05
CA TRP A 67 -7.29 2.87 -1.04
C TRP A 67 -8.60 2.14 -0.80
N HIS A 68 -9.71 2.77 -1.14
CA HIS A 68 -11.02 2.16 -0.95
C HIS A 68 -11.21 0.99 -1.92
N GLY A 69 -11.35 -0.22 -1.37
CA GLY A 69 -11.77 -1.37 -2.14
C GLY A 69 -13.25 -1.29 -2.49
N THR A 70 -13.61 -1.73 -3.68
CA THR A 70 -15.01 -1.90 -4.08
C THR A 70 -15.52 -3.26 -3.59
N GLY A 71 -15.65 -3.46 -2.29
CA GLY A 71 -16.12 -4.74 -1.79
C GLY A 71 -15.64 -5.07 -0.38
N LYS A 72 -15.39 -6.37 -0.14
CA LYS A 72 -14.98 -6.88 1.19
C LYS A 72 -13.48 -6.76 1.47
N LYS A 73 -12.67 -6.41 0.47
CA LYS A 73 -11.22 -6.27 0.59
C LYS A 73 -10.84 -4.80 0.50
N GLU A 74 -9.95 -4.40 1.37
CA GLU A 74 -9.26 -3.13 1.26
C GLU A 74 -8.14 -3.23 0.23
N ALA A 75 -7.63 -2.10 -0.23
CA ALA A 75 -6.53 -2.02 -1.16
C ALA A 75 -5.47 -1.06 -0.63
N GLN A 76 -4.23 -1.28 -1.05
CA GLN A 76 -3.11 -0.40 -0.76
C GLN A 76 -2.59 0.18 -2.08
N ILE A 77 -2.29 1.48 -2.11
CA ILE A 77 -1.54 2.07 -3.20
C ILE A 77 -0.13 2.41 -2.73
N CYS A 78 0.83 2.12 -3.59
CA CYS A 78 2.23 2.49 -3.40
C CYS A 78 2.62 3.56 -4.40
N GLY A 79 3.24 4.64 -3.93
CA GLY A 79 3.92 5.63 -4.75
C GLY A 79 5.42 5.41 -4.67
N ILE A 80 6.08 5.21 -5.79
CA ILE A 80 7.53 5.24 -5.87
C ILE A 80 7.95 6.58 -6.45
N SER A 81 8.72 7.34 -5.67
CA SER A 81 9.23 8.65 -6.02
C SER A 81 10.71 8.56 -6.39
N ILE A 82 11.08 9.12 -7.52
CA ILE A 82 12.48 9.18 -7.99
C ILE A 82 12.85 10.63 -8.20
N ARG A 83 14.05 11.02 -7.71
CA ARG A 83 14.58 12.36 -7.83
C ARG A 83 15.26 12.58 -9.18
N PHE A 84 14.78 13.59 -9.89
CA PHE A 84 15.40 14.09 -11.11
C PHE A 84 16.05 15.46 -10.85
N PRO A 85 17.20 15.74 -11.46
CA PRO A 85 18.00 16.91 -11.12
C PRO A 85 17.26 18.24 -11.25
N GLU A 86 16.44 18.40 -12.28
CA GLU A 86 15.76 19.68 -12.56
C GLU A 86 14.30 19.69 -12.06
N GLN A 87 13.65 18.52 -12.03
CA GLN A 87 12.22 18.40 -11.70
C GLN A 87 11.96 18.07 -10.24
N GLY A 88 13.01 17.72 -9.47
CA GLY A 88 12.84 17.19 -8.12
C GLY A 88 12.27 15.77 -8.12
N PHE A 89 11.48 15.43 -7.12
CA PHE A 89 10.86 14.10 -7.02
C PHE A 89 9.62 14.00 -7.90
N ILE A 90 9.60 12.98 -8.76
CA ILE A 90 8.42 12.58 -9.53
C ILE A 90 7.91 11.27 -8.96
N THR A 91 6.62 11.18 -8.68
CA THR A 91 5.98 9.99 -8.09
C THR A 91 5.05 9.32 -9.09
N LYS A 92 5.14 7.99 -9.18
CA LYS A 92 4.18 7.16 -9.93
C LYS A 92 3.52 6.18 -8.97
N TRP A 93 2.21 6.04 -9.09
CA TRP A 93 1.37 5.30 -8.17
C TRP A 93 0.73 4.09 -8.85
N ASP A 94 0.63 2.99 -8.12
CA ASP A 94 -0.21 1.84 -8.50
C ASP A 94 -0.66 1.10 -7.24
N GLY A 95 -1.71 0.30 -7.33
CA GLY A 95 -2.34 -0.33 -6.18
C GLY A 95 -2.57 -1.83 -6.33
N ALA A 96 -2.76 -2.48 -5.21
CA ALA A 96 -3.17 -3.87 -5.12
C ALA A 96 -4.16 -4.05 -3.98
N GLU A 97 -5.11 -4.99 -4.15
CA GLU A 97 -5.97 -5.44 -3.07
C GLU A 97 -5.18 -6.22 -2.03
N ASP A 98 -5.66 -6.22 -0.80
CA ASP A 98 -5.12 -7.03 0.27
C ASP A 98 -5.21 -8.51 -0.09
N SER A 99 -4.15 -9.26 0.17
CA SER A 99 -4.09 -10.70 -0.12
C SER A 99 -4.91 -11.50 0.89
N ASP A 100 -5.33 -12.73 0.52
CA ASP A 100 -6.08 -13.61 1.42
C ASP A 100 -5.23 -14.11 2.61
N ILE A 101 -3.90 -14.14 2.44
CA ILE A 101 -2.94 -14.56 3.47
C ILE A 101 -2.02 -13.37 3.75
N GLU A 102 -1.89 -12.99 5.03
CA GLU A 102 -1.15 -11.80 5.46
C GLU A 102 -1.59 -10.52 4.69
N PRO A 103 -2.85 -10.08 4.85
CA PRO A 103 -3.46 -9.04 4.00
C PRO A 103 -2.59 -7.79 3.83
N ILE A 104 -2.18 -7.19 4.93
CA ILE A 104 -1.38 -5.95 4.93
C ILE A 104 -0.04 -6.15 4.20
N LYS A 105 0.69 -7.21 4.54
CA LYS A 105 1.99 -7.49 3.91
C LYS A 105 1.85 -7.80 2.42
N GLY A 106 0.80 -8.52 2.04
CA GLY A 106 0.48 -8.83 0.64
C GLY A 106 0.14 -7.57 -0.14
N GLY A 107 -0.79 -6.76 0.35
CA GLY A 107 -1.21 -5.50 -0.27
C GLY A 107 -0.05 -4.52 -0.47
N LEU A 108 0.77 -4.29 0.58
CA LEU A 108 1.96 -3.44 0.48
C LEU A 108 2.99 -4.00 -0.51
N SER A 109 3.25 -5.31 -0.47
CA SER A 109 4.23 -5.94 -1.36
C SER A 109 3.80 -5.89 -2.82
N ASP A 110 2.55 -6.16 -3.11
CA ASP A 110 2.06 -6.23 -4.48
C ASP A 110 1.82 -4.84 -5.07
N SER A 111 1.36 -3.86 -4.28
CA SER A 111 1.27 -2.46 -4.72
C SER A 111 2.63 -1.89 -5.09
N MET A 112 3.70 -2.20 -4.32
CA MET A 112 5.06 -1.76 -4.67
C MET A 112 5.55 -2.37 -5.99
N LYS A 113 5.32 -3.66 -6.24
CA LYS A 113 5.67 -4.31 -7.51
C LYS A 113 4.96 -3.65 -8.69
N ARG A 114 3.67 -3.33 -8.53
CA ARG A 114 2.89 -2.65 -9.55
C ARG A 114 3.37 -1.22 -9.79
N ALA A 115 3.67 -0.46 -8.72
CA ALA A 115 4.24 0.87 -8.83
C ALA A 115 5.61 0.86 -9.54
N ALA A 116 6.44 -0.16 -9.28
CA ALA A 116 7.73 -0.34 -9.96
C ALA A 116 7.58 -0.51 -11.48
N VAL A 117 6.55 -1.21 -11.94
CA VAL A 117 6.25 -1.37 -13.37
C VAL A 117 5.97 -0.03 -14.06
N GLN A 118 5.41 0.96 -13.35
CA GLN A 118 5.20 2.31 -13.88
C GLN A 118 6.55 2.99 -14.24
N TRP A 119 7.62 2.61 -13.55
CA TRP A 119 9.00 3.08 -13.83
C TRP A 119 9.75 2.22 -14.85
N GLY A 120 9.16 1.13 -15.32
CA GLY A 120 9.77 0.17 -16.24
C GLY A 120 10.41 -1.04 -15.58
N ILE A 121 10.53 -1.04 -14.24
CA ILE A 121 11.15 -2.11 -13.47
C ILE A 121 10.30 -3.39 -13.58
N GLY A 122 10.89 -4.45 -14.14
CA GLY A 122 10.20 -5.72 -14.38
C GLY A 122 9.11 -5.70 -15.44
N ARG A 123 8.92 -4.59 -16.17
CA ARG A 123 7.86 -4.45 -17.17
C ARG A 123 7.98 -5.47 -18.30
N CYS A 124 9.18 -5.86 -18.69
CA CYS A 124 9.41 -6.88 -19.73
C CYS A 124 8.75 -8.22 -19.42
N LEU A 125 8.53 -8.55 -18.14
CA LEU A 125 7.92 -9.83 -17.72
C LEU A 125 6.45 -9.95 -18.13
N TYR A 126 5.75 -8.84 -18.34
CA TYR A 126 4.34 -8.83 -18.76
C TYR A 126 4.12 -9.35 -20.19
N GLY A 127 5.16 -9.38 -21.02
CA GLY A 127 5.11 -9.95 -22.35
C GLY A 127 5.51 -11.43 -22.42
N MET A 128 5.81 -12.04 -21.27
CA MET A 128 6.20 -13.44 -21.20
C MET A 128 4.97 -14.34 -21.01
N ASP A 129 4.85 -15.36 -21.85
CA ASP A 129 3.80 -16.37 -21.73
C ASP A 129 3.96 -17.19 -20.44
N ALA A 130 2.84 -17.62 -19.86
CA ALA A 130 2.85 -18.55 -18.74
C ALA A 130 3.42 -19.93 -19.17
N ILE A 131 4.17 -20.55 -18.28
CA ILE A 131 4.89 -21.79 -18.57
C ILE A 131 4.23 -22.95 -17.86
N PHE A 132 3.97 -24.04 -18.58
CA PHE A 132 3.51 -25.29 -18.00
C PHE A 132 4.60 -25.91 -17.12
N VAL A 133 4.25 -26.24 -15.90
CA VAL A 133 5.14 -26.84 -14.90
C VAL A 133 4.47 -27.99 -14.16
N ASP A 134 5.27 -28.91 -13.70
CA ASP A 134 4.86 -29.92 -12.74
C ASP A 134 4.67 -29.29 -11.36
N VAL A 135 3.62 -29.70 -10.69
CA VAL A 135 3.29 -29.22 -9.35
C VAL A 135 3.31 -30.35 -8.33
N GLU A 136 3.48 -30.00 -7.06
CA GLU A 136 3.36 -30.91 -5.93
C GLU A 136 2.48 -30.30 -4.84
N LYS A 137 1.80 -31.14 -4.09
CA LYS A 137 0.92 -30.70 -3.02
C LYS A 137 1.73 -30.42 -1.75
N ARG A 138 1.57 -29.22 -1.21
CA ARG A 138 2.16 -28.86 0.08
C ARG A 138 1.07 -28.35 1.01
N GLY A 139 0.67 -29.19 1.96
CA GLY A 139 -0.49 -28.90 2.80
C GLY A 139 -1.77 -28.79 1.99
N ARG A 140 -2.42 -27.62 2.04
CA ARG A 140 -3.64 -27.32 1.26
C ARG A 140 -3.38 -26.69 -0.10
N SER A 141 -2.15 -26.30 -0.40
CA SER A 141 -1.79 -25.55 -1.60
C SER A 141 -0.95 -26.40 -2.56
N TRP A 142 -1.04 -26.07 -3.84
CA TRP A 142 -0.14 -26.59 -4.86
C TRP A 142 1.06 -25.65 -5.00
N ILE A 143 2.25 -26.21 -5.18
CA ILE A 143 3.49 -25.46 -5.41
C ILE A 143 4.21 -26.01 -6.63
N ILE A 144 5.04 -25.21 -7.26
CA ILE A 144 5.92 -25.62 -8.35
C ILE A 144 6.97 -26.58 -7.80
N LYS A 145 7.16 -27.73 -8.46
CA LYS A 145 8.25 -28.64 -8.07
C LYS A 145 9.60 -27.95 -8.22
N LYS A 146 10.49 -28.15 -7.28
CA LYS A 146 11.85 -27.58 -7.33
C LYS A 146 12.64 -27.98 -8.58
N THR A 147 12.35 -29.15 -9.14
CA THR A 147 12.96 -29.67 -10.36
C THR A 147 12.61 -28.88 -11.60
N GLU A 148 11.54 -28.03 -11.57
CA GLU A 148 11.14 -27.19 -12.69
C GLU A 148 11.98 -25.90 -12.80
N ARG A 149 12.73 -25.52 -11.77
CA ARG A 149 13.50 -24.28 -11.75
C ARG A 149 14.43 -24.10 -12.95
N PRO A 150 15.25 -25.09 -13.37
CA PRO A 150 16.11 -24.93 -14.53
C PRO A 150 15.34 -24.71 -15.83
N LYS A 151 14.16 -25.36 -15.99
CA LYS A 151 13.27 -25.15 -17.14
C LYS A 151 12.73 -23.73 -17.19
N LEU A 152 12.32 -23.19 -16.05
CA LEU A 152 11.80 -21.85 -15.91
C LEU A 152 12.88 -20.79 -16.21
N ASP A 153 14.08 -20.96 -15.65
CA ASP A 153 15.20 -20.06 -15.89
C ASP A 153 15.63 -20.07 -17.34
N LYS A 154 15.64 -21.27 -17.98
CA LYS A 154 15.91 -21.40 -19.40
C LYS A 154 14.85 -20.68 -20.25
N ALA A 155 13.57 -20.86 -19.93
CA ALA A 155 12.50 -20.21 -20.67
C ALA A 155 12.56 -18.69 -20.58
N TYR A 156 12.95 -18.15 -19.42
CA TYR A 156 13.19 -16.72 -19.26
C TYR A 156 14.39 -16.25 -20.10
N THR A 157 15.50 -16.98 -20.09
CA THR A 157 16.67 -16.65 -20.90
C THR A 157 16.33 -16.67 -22.39
N ASP A 158 15.67 -17.72 -22.87
CA ASP A 158 15.21 -17.82 -24.25
C ASP A 158 14.27 -16.66 -24.66
N TYR A 159 13.43 -16.20 -23.72
CA TYR A 159 12.56 -15.05 -23.92
C TYR A 159 13.36 -13.75 -24.08
N LEU A 160 14.36 -13.52 -23.23
CA LEU A 160 15.24 -12.34 -23.33
C LEU A 160 16.04 -12.33 -24.61
N ASP A 161 16.55 -13.48 -25.03
CA ASP A 161 17.30 -13.64 -26.29
C ASP A 161 16.44 -13.28 -27.52
N LYS A 162 15.17 -13.71 -27.54
CA LYS A 162 14.21 -13.33 -28.58
C LYS A 162 14.01 -11.81 -28.65
N LEU A 163 13.99 -11.13 -27.50
CA LEU A 163 13.85 -9.68 -27.41
C LEU A 163 15.17 -8.94 -27.58
N LYS A 164 16.31 -9.65 -27.69
CA LYS A 164 17.67 -9.09 -27.69
C LYS A 164 17.94 -8.18 -26.49
N LEU A 165 17.43 -8.58 -25.32
CA LEU A 165 17.60 -7.90 -24.06
C LEU A 165 18.71 -8.58 -23.25
N THR A 166 19.62 -7.79 -22.70
CA THR A 166 20.67 -8.28 -21.81
C THR A 166 20.26 -7.97 -20.37
N PRO A 167 20.19 -8.99 -19.48
CA PRO A 167 19.91 -8.76 -18.08
C PRO A 167 21.02 -7.95 -17.42
N ALA A 168 20.64 -7.13 -16.43
CA ALA A 168 21.63 -6.53 -15.53
C ALA A 168 22.24 -7.65 -14.67
N PRO A 169 23.50 -7.48 -14.19
CA PRO A 169 24.05 -8.39 -13.18
C PRO A 169 23.08 -8.55 -12.02
N ALA A 170 23.03 -9.76 -11.44
CA ALA A 170 22.25 -9.99 -10.24
C ALA A 170 22.63 -8.95 -9.16
N GLY A 171 21.64 -8.31 -8.56
CA GLY A 171 21.86 -7.26 -7.57
C GLY A 171 22.66 -7.85 -6.41
N GLY A 172 23.94 -7.46 -6.30
CA GLY A 172 24.96 -8.08 -5.46
C GLY A 172 24.81 -7.79 -3.97
N VAL A 173 23.64 -7.96 -3.40
CA VAL A 173 23.55 -8.25 -1.98
C VAL A 173 23.75 -9.75 -1.84
N GLN A 174 25.01 -10.18 -1.78
CA GLN A 174 25.32 -11.45 -1.17
C GLN A 174 24.74 -11.41 0.25
N SER A 175 23.50 -11.85 0.36
CA SER A 175 22.92 -12.22 1.64
C SER A 175 23.71 -13.41 2.13
N THR A 176 24.73 -13.17 2.95
CA THR A 176 25.42 -14.19 3.77
C THR A 176 24.47 -14.77 4.82
N LEU A 177 23.20 -14.50 4.72
CA LEU A 177 22.14 -15.20 5.43
C LEU A 177 21.74 -16.40 4.59
N THR A 178 22.51 -17.48 4.72
CA THR A 178 22.02 -18.84 4.45
C THR A 178 20.60 -18.93 5.00
N PRO A 179 19.60 -19.33 4.22
CA PRO A 179 18.28 -19.60 4.79
C PRO A 179 18.45 -20.75 5.76
N LYS A 180 18.56 -20.45 7.04
CA LYS A 180 18.39 -21.45 8.07
C LYS A 180 16.99 -22.00 7.83
N GLN A 181 16.92 -23.20 7.29
CA GLN A 181 15.69 -23.97 7.24
C GLN A 181 15.23 -24.12 8.68
N THR A 182 14.42 -23.20 9.13
CA THR A 182 13.65 -23.40 10.34
C THR A 182 12.64 -24.46 9.96
N LYS A 183 12.88 -25.69 10.42
CA LYS A 183 11.85 -26.71 10.48
C LYS A 183 10.74 -26.10 11.31
N GLU A 184 9.67 -25.70 10.66
CA GLU A 184 8.44 -25.38 11.35
C GLU A 184 7.93 -26.68 11.98
N ALA A 185 8.19 -26.82 13.27
CA ALA A 185 7.40 -27.69 14.13
C ALA A 185 5.97 -27.15 14.14
N PRO A 186 4.94 -27.98 14.27
CA PRO A 186 3.56 -27.52 14.36
C PRO A 186 3.45 -26.58 15.56
N ILE A 187 3.04 -25.34 15.28
CA ILE A 187 2.81 -24.32 16.29
C ILE A 187 1.58 -24.77 17.10
N SER A 188 1.82 -25.39 18.26
CA SER A 188 0.85 -25.35 19.34
C SER A 188 0.72 -23.90 19.77
N ALA A 189 -0.51 -23.44 19.92
CA ALA A 189 -0.82 -22.10 20.40
C ALA A 189 0.00 -21.80 21.66
N PRO A 190 0.73 -20.67 21.73
CA PRO A 190 1.40 -20.28 22.95
C PRO A 190 0.34 -20.00 24.01
N ALA A 191 0.54 -20.61 25.19
CA ALA A 191 -0.16 -20.21 26.39
C ALA A 191 0.11 -18.71 26.63
N PRO A 192 -0.87 -17.95 27.17
CA PRO A 192 -0.66 -16.54 27.42
C PRO A 192 0.43 -16.36 28.48
N ASP A 193 1.54 -15.72 28.09
CA ASP A 193 2.51 -15.22 29.05
C ASP A 193 1.84 -14.26 30.02
N PRO A 194 2.14 -14.32 31.31
CA PRO A 194 1.65 -13.35 32.27
C PRO A 194 2.42 -12.04 32.03
N ASN A 195 1.85 -11.20 31.19
CA ASN A 195 2.33 -9.83 30.99
C ASN A 195 2.18 -9.08 32.33
N PRO A 196 3.23 -8.42 32.86
CA PRO A 196 3.05 -7.55 34.01
C PRO A 196 2.02 -6.49 33.66
N ALA A 197 1.05 -6.30 34.54
CA ALA A 197 -0.02 -5.34 34.40
C ALA A 197 0.55 -3.98 33.94
N PRO A 198 0.00 -3.37 32.89
CA PRO A 198 0.40 -2.03 32.51
C PRO A 198 0.13 -1.10 33.69
N ALA A 199 1.12 -0.25 33.99
CA ALA A 199 0.94 0.84 34.93
C ALA A 199 -0.33 1.62 34.53
N PRO A 200 -1.08 2.14 35.51
CA PRO A 200 -2.34 2.81 35.21
C PRO A 200 -2.05 3.99 34.27
N VAL A 201 -2.50 3.84 33.04
CA VAL A 201 -2.57 4.96 32.10
C VAL A 201 -3.54 5.94 32.73
N GLN A 202 -3.03 7.12 33.09
CA GLN A 202 -3.89 8.22 33.48
C GLN A 202 -4.92 8.40 32.38
N SER A 203 -6.17 8.14 32.71
CA SER A 203 -7.30 8.37 31.83
C SER A 203 -7.28 9.83 31.38
N MET A 204 -6.89 10.06 30.12
CA MET A 204 -7.22 11.32 29.47
C MET A 204 -8.75 11.44 29.47
N PRO A 205 -9.29 12.62 29.77
CA PRO A 205 -10.72 12.81 29.82
C PRO A 205 -11.32 12.41 28.46
N GLN A 206 -12.19 11.43 28.49
CA GLN A 206 -13.10 11.20 27.36
C GLN A 206 -13.90 12.49 27.21
N PRO A 207 -14.01 13.07 26.01
CA PRO A 207 -15.00 14.10 25.80
C PRO A 207 -16.35 13.44 26.04
N GLU A 208 -16.98 13.88 27.11
CA GLU A 208 -18.33 13.45 27.47
C GLU A 208 -19.22 13.71 26.27
N THR A 209 -19.97 12.70 25.87
CA THR A 209 -21.11 12.83 24.96
C THR A 209 -22.21 13.56 25.71
N ASP A 210 -21.94 14.78 26.11
CA ASP A 210 -22.93 15.60 26.72
C ASP A 210 -23.67 16.37 25.62
N GLY A 211 -24.97 16.16 25.55
CA GLY A 211 -25.89 16.87 24.66
C GLY A 211 -25.99 18.35 25.02
N SER A 212 -24.88 18.98 25.42
CA SER A 212 -24.83 20.40 25.71
C SER A 212 -24.76 21.17 24.39
N ALA A 213 -25.65 22.16 24.26
CA ALA A 213 -25.87 23.03 23.11
C ALA A 213 -24.65 23.95 22.82
N GLY A 214 -23.51 23.34 22.51
CA GLY A 214 -22.34 24.07 22.01
C GLY A 214 -22.56 24.48 20.54
N ILE A 215 -22.21 25.72 20.22
CA ILE A 215 -22.18 26.20 18.86
C ILE A 215 -20.78 25.97 18.32
N TYR A 216 -20.66 25.28 17.18
CA TYR A 216 -19.43 25.12 16.43
C TYR A 216 -19.49 26.01 15.19
N THR A 217 -18.36 26.59 14.84
CA THR A 217 -18.19 27.33 13.59
C THR A 217 -17.41 26.48 12.60
N VAL A 218 -17.90 26.36 11.40
CA VAL A 218 -17.17 25.73 10.29
C VAL A 218 -16.08 26.68 9.83
N ILE A 219 -14.83 26.31 10.00
CA ILE A 219 -13.69 27.11 9.54
C ILE A 219 -13.39 26.83 8.08
N ALA A 220 -13.48 25.55 7.68
CA ALA A 220 -13.31 25.11 6.30
C ALA A 220 -14.13 23.84 6.06
N ALA A 221 -14.66 23.70 4.86
CA ALA A 221 -15.24 22.45 4.40
C ALA A 221 -14.77 22.17 2.97
N ARG A 222 -14.36 20.94 2.71
CA ARG A 222 -13.89 20.48 1.38
C ARG A 222 -14.51 19.15 1.07
N PRO A 223 -15.23 19.04 -0.06
CA PRO A 223 -15.66 17.72 -0.54
C PRO A 223 -14.43 16.90 -0.90
N GLU A 224 -14.34 15.69 -0.39
CA GLU A 224 -13.35 14.73 -0.81
C GLU A 224 -13.95 13.84 -1.90
N ASN A 225 -13.27 13.78 -3.05
CA ASN A 225 -13.66 12.91 -4.17
C ASN A 225 -13.36 11.45 -3.84
N CYS A 226 -14.15 10.89 -2.92
CA CYS A 226 -14.12 9.48 -2.57
C CYS A 226 -15.39 8.80 -3.11
N PRO A 227 -15.38 7.48 -3.39
CA PRO A 227 -16.56 6.75 -3.88
C PRO A 227 -17.81 6.90 -3.00
N ASN A 228 -17.65 7.29 -1.75
CA ASN A 228 -18.71 7.56 -0.77
C ASN A 228 -18.79 9.04 -0.40
N SER A 229 -18.61 9.95 -1.36
CA SER A 229 -18.64 11.41 -1.14
C SER A 229 -18.61 11.79 0.34
N THR A 230 -17.46 12.17 0.87
CA THR A 230 -17.34 12.68 2.23
C THR A 230 -16.94 14.15 2.18
N THR A 231 -17.46 14.94 3.12
CA THR A 231 -17.04 16.33 3.29
C THR A 231 -16.13 16.40 4.52
N HIS A 232 -14.86 16.74 4.31
CA HIS A 232 -13.93 17.06 5.40
C HIS A 232 -14.25 18.44 5.93
N VAL A 233 -14.52 18.56 7.23
CA VAL A 233 -14.94 19.78 7.90
C VAL A 233 -13.98 20.10 9.04
N LEU A 234 -13.46 21.30 9.07
CA LEU A 234 -12.72 21.83 10.19
C LEU A 234 -13.68 22.64 11.07
N LEU A 235 -13.90 22.17 12.28
CA LEU A 235 -14.82 22.76 13.25
C LEU A 235 -14.04 23.47 14.36
N GLU A 236 -14.53 24.61 14.79
CA GLU A 236 -14.00 25.36 15.93
C GLU A 236 -15.13 25.65 16.92
N ARG A 237 -14.88 25.43 18.19
CA ARG A 237 -15.73 25.87 19.28
C ARG A 237 -15.01 26.96 20.05
N ALA A 238 -15.71 28.00 20.46
CA ALA A 238 -15.12 29.13 21.11
C ALA A 238 -14.28 28.74 22.34
N GLY A 239 -12.96 28.95 22.26
CA GLY A 239 -12.00 28.66 23.33
C GLY A 239 -11.43 27.23 23.32
N GLU A 240 -11.74 26.41 22.34
CA GLU A 240 -11.24 25.04 22.19
C GLU A 240 -10.36 24.90 20.94
N GLU A 241 -9.61 23.79 20.87
CA GLU A 241 -8.82 23.44 19.69
C GLU A 241 -9.70 23.08 18.50
N GLN A 242 -9.18 23.30 17.29
CA GLN A 242 -9.89 22.94 16.06
C GLN A 242 -9.99 21.43 15.90
N LEU A 243 -11.17 20.95 15.52
CA LEU A 243 -11.47 19.54 15.32
C LEU A 243 -11.58 19.21 13.85
N HIS A 244 -10.87 18.19 13.42
CA HIS A 244 -11.03 17.59 12.09
C HIS A 244 -12.17 16.56 12.13
N ALA A 245 -13.25 16.82 11.38
CA ALA A 245 -14.39 15.95 11.30
C ALA A 245 -14.73 15.60 9.82
N PHE A 246 -15.33 14.44 9.61
CA PHE A 246 -15.78 13.98 8.31
C PHE A 246 -17.29 13.77 8.35
N ALA A 247 -18.03 14.49 7.49
CA ALA A 247 -19.46 14.28 7.29
C ALA A 247 -19.67 13.34 6.09
N MET A 248 -20.60 12.39 6.22
CA MET A 248 -20.95 11.49 5.13
C MET A 248 -21.75 12.23 4.05
N GLY A 249 -21.37 12.01 2.80
CA GLY A 249 -21.99 12.66 1.63
C GLY A 249 -21.44 14.07 1.35
N GLU A 250 -21.89 14.65 0.23
CA GLU A 250 -21.66 16.06 -0.05
C GLU A 250 -22.54 16.94 0.84
N ARG A 251 -21.94 17.91 1.47
CA ARG A 251 -22.58 18.83 2.40
C ARG A 251 -22.37 20.28 1.96
N PRO A 252 -23.05 20.71 0.89
CA PRO A 252 -22.85 22.05 0.33
C PRO A 252 -23.24 23.18 1.31
N GLU A 253 -24.04 22.85 2.33
CA GLU A 253 -24.43 23.78 3.39
C GLU A 253 -23.33 24.05 4.42
N LEU A 254 -22.31 23.19 4.52
CA LEU A 254 -21.18 23.37 5.41
C LEU A 254 -20.12 24.21 4.69
N VAL A 255 -20.25 25.53 4.76
CA VAL A 255 -19.26 26.49 4.23
C VAL A 255 -18.59 27.23 5.37
N ALA A 256 -17.41 27.80 5.10
CA ALA A 256 -16.70 28.61 6.11
C ALA A 256 -17.62 29.72 6.67
N GLY A 257 -17.67 29.83 7.99
CA GLY A 257 -18.54 30.75 8.72
C GLY A 257 -19.91 30.17 9.09
N THR A 258 -20.31 29.01 8.58
CA THR A 258 -21.56 28.34 9.00
C THR A 258 -21.46 27.95 10.47
N GLN A 259 -22.47 28.34 11.26
CA GLN A 259 -22.60 27.90 12.65
C GLN A 259 -23.53 26.70 12.73
N ILE A 260 -23.12 25.68 13.47
CA ILE A 260 -23.86 24.45 13.71
C ILE A 260 -24.00 24.14 15.19
N THR A 261 -25.09 23.55 15.58
CA THR A 261 -25.40 23.14 16.95
C THR A 261 -25.96 21.72 17.00
N GLY A 262 -26.08 21.14 18.18
CA GLY A 262 -26.56 19.76 18.33
C GLY A 262 -25.61 18.75 17.67
N VAL A 263 -24.35 19.07 17.66
CA VAL A 263 -23.32 18.29 16.96
C VAL A 263 -23.11 16.97 17.67
N LYS A 264 -23.23 15.87 16.91
CA LYS A 264 -22.85 14.51 17.36
C LYS A 264 -21.59 14.09 16.62
N LEU A 265 -20.55 13.82 17.40
CA LEU A 265 -19.26 13.38 16.90
C LEU A 265 -18.97 11.98 17.42
N SER A 266 -18.62 11.05 16.54
CA SER A 266 -17.99 9.80 16.96
C SER A 266 -16.50 9.84 16.67
N MET A 267 -15.73 9.64 17.72
CA MET A 267 -14.28 9.57 17.63
C MET A 267 -13.86 8.28 16.93
N ARG A 268 -12.95 8.40 15.98
CA ARG A 268 -12.27 7.30 15.33
C ARG A 268 -10.77 7.51 15.49
N GLN A 269 -10.06 6.44 15.70
CA GLN A 269 -8.60 6.46 15.75
C GLN A 269 -8.07 5.50 14.70
N GLN A 270 -7.18 6.02 13.87
CA GLN A 270 -6.46 5.21 12.90
C GLN A 270 -4.96 5.49 13.11
N ASP A 271 -4.23 4.46 13.53
CA ASP A 271 -2.83 4.56 13.96
C ASP A 271 -2.63 5.62 15.06
N THR A 272 -1.90 6.70 14.78
CA THR A 272 -1.65 7.82 15.70
C THR A 272 -2.55 9.01 15.45
N VAL A 273 -3.44 8.96 14.45
CA VAL A 273 -4.31 10.05 14.07
C VAL A 273 -5.70 9.84 14.63
N VAL A 274 -6.17 10.79 15.43
CA VAL A 274 -7.54 10.84 15.93
C VAL A 274 -8.33 11.78 15.02
N TYR A 275 -9.49 11.32 14.55
CA TYR A 275 -10.42 12.11 13.76
C TYR A 275 -11.86 11.82 14.19
N TYR A 276 -12.77 12.68 13.80
CA TYR A 276 -14.16 12.59 14.19
C TYR A 276 -15.07 12.37 12.99
N ILE A 277 -16.12 11.57 13.15
CA ILE A 277 -17.22 11.47 12.18
C ILE A 277 -18.34 12.39 12.69
N LEU A 278 -18.74 13.33 11.85
CA LEU A 278 -19.88 14.22 12.10
C LEU A 278 -21.18 13.48 11.71
N GLU A 279 -21.83 12.92 12.71
CA GLU A 279 -23.02 12.06 12.51
C GLU A 279 -24.30 12.89 12.38
N ASP A 280 -24.43 13.96 13.17
CA ASP A 280 -25.64 14.81 13.20
C ASP A 280 -25.28 16.24 13.57
N TYR A 281 -26.03 17.19 13.06
CA TYR A 281 -25.91 18.63 13.35
C TYR A 281 -27.14 19.38 12.89
N ARG A 282 -27.31 20.62 13.38
CA ARG A 282 -28.32 21.58 12.93
C ARG A 282 -27.65 22.88 12.60
N ILE A 283 -28.03 23.51 11.49
CA ILE A 283 -27.52 24.85 11.12
C ILE A 283 -28.20 25.90 11.99
N VAL A 284 -27.40 26.79 12.53
CA VAL A 284 -27.92 27.98 13.24
C VAL A 284 -28.17 29.07 12.20
N PHE A 285 -29.43 29.36 11.94
CA PHE A 285 -29.78 30.51 11.10
C PHE A 285 -29.75 31.79 11.95
N PRO A 286 -29.10 32.87 11.51
CA PRO A 286 -29.18 34.14 12.21
C PRO A 286 -30.66 34.55 12.23
N GLN A 287 -31.20 34.74 13.43
CA GLN A 287 -32.54 35.34 13.57
C GLN A 287 -32.44 36.73 13.00
N ASN A 288 -33.19 37.00 11.90
CA ASN A 288 -33.41 38.34 11.39
C ASN A 288 -33.95 39.18 12.58
N GLN A 289 -33.16 40.11 13.07
CA GLN A 289 -33.70 41.20 13.87
C GLN A 289 -34.60 41.98 12.94
N ALA A 290 -35.92 41.76 13.08
CA ALA A 290 -36.90 42.65 12.50
C ALA A 290 -36.73 44.04 13.14
N ALA A 291 -36.36 44.98 12.29
CA ALA A 291 -36.39 46.42 12.62
C ALA A 291 -37.82 46.95 12.68
#